data_435252806a7a8394ab1a63422cdedf86
#
_entry.id   435252806a7a8394ab1a63422cdedf86
#
_cell.length_a   1.000
_cell.length_b   1.000
_cell.length_c   1.000
_cell.angle_alpha   90.00
_cell.angle_beta   90.00
_cell.angle_gamma   90.00
#
_symmetry.space_group_name_H-M   'P 1'
#
loop_
_entity.id
_entity.type
_entity.pdbx_description
1 polymer ?
#
loop_
_entity_poly.entity_id
_entity_poly.type
_entity_poly.pdbx_seq_one_letter_code
_entity_poly.pdbx_strand_id
1 'polypeptide(L)'
;LKMSELSPLTAARLGELALEAGIPPGVLNLVHGYGKEAGEPLVAHPDVRAISFTGSTATGNRIVKSAGLKKFSMELGGKSPFVIFDDADLDRALDAAVFMIFSNNGERCTAGSRILVQQSIYADFAAKFAERAKRITVGDPLDEKTIVGPMISQAHLAKVRSYIDLGPKEGATLLC
;
A
#
# COMPACT_ATOMS: atom_id res chain seq x y z
N LEU A 1 17.26 -10.53 3.36
CA LEU A 1 16.06 -9.69 3.41
C LEU A 1 16.41 -8.32 3.99
N LYS A 2 16.13 -7.22 3.25
CA LYS A 2 16.16 -5.85 3.77
C LYS A 2 14.71 -5.35 3.91
N MET A 3 14.30 -5.08 5.12
CA MET A 3 12.95 -4.58 5.42
C MET A 3 12.89 -3.04 5.36
N SER A 4 11.66 -2.51 5.47
CA SER A 4 11.46 -1.07 5.68
C SER A 4 12.07 -0.64 7.01
N GLU A 5 12.73 0.50 7.03
CA GLU A 5 13.26 1.12 8.25
C GLU A 5 12.15 1.61 9.19
N LEU A 6 10.94 1.82 8.68
CA LEU A 6 9.79 2.26 9.47
C LEU A 6 9.04 1.11 10.15
N SER A 7 9.24 -0.15 9.70
CA SER A 7 8.55 -1.33 10.24
C SER A 7 9.49 -2.54 10.35
N PRO A 8 10.62 -2.44 11.09
CA PRO A 8 11.64 -3.49 11.09
C PRO A 8 11.34 -4.65 12.05
N LEU A 9 10.54 -4.44 13.09
CA LEU A 9 10.44 -5.38 14.22
C LEU A 9 9.82 -6.73 13.83
N THR A 10 8.76 -6.73 13.04
CA THR A 10 8.12 -7.98 12.57
C THR A 10 9.08 -8.82 11.73
N ALA A 11 9.86 -8.16 10.87
CA ALA A 11 10.84 -8.87 10.06
C ALA A 11 12.02 -9.38 10.90
N ALA A 12 12.44 -8.66 11.94
CA ALA A 12 13.44 -9.15 12.90
C ALA A 12 12.94 -10.43 13.58
N ARG A 13 11.69 -10.44 14.06
CA ARG A 13 11.06 -11.64 14.66
C ARG A 13 10.97 -12.80 13.67
N LEU A 14 10.74 -12.53 12.37
CA LEU A 14 10.75 -13.55 11.33
C LEU A 14 12.10 -14.28 11.26
N GLY A 15 13.22 -13.57 11.43
CA GLY A 15 14.56 -14.18 11.46
C GLY A 15 14.73 -15.16 12.61
N GLU A 16 14.26 -14.80 13.80
CA GLU A 16 14.28 -15.69 14.98
C GLU A 16 13.40 -16.92 14.75
N LEU A 17 12.17 -16.73 14.28
CA LEU A 17 11.24 -17.81 13.98
C LEU A 17 11.77 -18.77 12.90
N ALA A 18 12.53 -18.27 11.93
CA ALA A 18 13.16 -19.09 10.90
C ALA A 18 14.18 -20.05 11.52
N LEU A 19 14.99 -19.58 12.46
CA LEU A 19 15.94 -20.43 13.20
C LEU A 19 15.23 -21.43 14.09
N GLU A 20 14.19 -20.99 14.83
CA GLU A 20 13.35 -21.86 15.66
C GLU A 20 12.68 -22.97 14.83
N ALA A 21 12.27 -22.68 13.59
CA ALA A 21 11.69 -23.62 12.64
C ALA A 21 12.72 -24.56 11.97
N GLY A 22 14.01 -24.43 12.29
CA GLY A 22 15.06 -25.30 11.77
C GLY A 22 15.64 -24.85 10.42
N ILE A 23 15.39 -23.63 9.96
CA ILE A 23 16.10 -23.08 8.80
C ILE A 23 17.58 -22.90 9.17
N PRO A 24 18.53 -23.48 8.43
CA PRO A 24 19.95 -23.39 8.79
C PRO A 24 20.44 -21.95 8.83
N PRO A 25 21.34 -21.59 9.77
CA PRO A 25 21.97 -20.28 9.82
C PRO A 25 22.59 -19.91 8.47
N GLY A 26 22.41 -18.64 8.05
CA GLY A 26 22.96 -18.13 6.79
C GLY A 26 22.04 -18.32 5.56
N VAL A 27 20.95 -19.11 5.67
CA VAL A 27 19.96 -19.24 4.58
C VAL A 27 19.05 -18.01 4.52
N LEU A 28 18.57 -17.51 5.67
CA LEU A 28 17.85 -16.26 5.78
C LEU A 28 18.70 -15.25 6.55
N ASN A 29 19.09 -14.17 5.88
CA ASN A 29 19.87 -13.09 6.48
C ASN A 29 19.05 -11.81 6.46
N LEU A 30 19.05 -11.09 7.57
CA LEU A 30 18.35 -9.81 7.73
C LEU A 30 19.35 -8.66 7.74
N VAL A 31 19.05 -7.60 6.98
CA VAL A 31 19.85 -6.38 6.91
C VAL A 31 18.96 -5.20 7.25
N HIS A 32 19.30 -4.51 8.33
CA HIS A 32 18.64 -3.26 8.71
C HIS A 32 19.35 -2.07 8.06
N GLY A 33 18.62 -0.96 7.91
CA GLY A 33 19.15 0.30 7.40
C GLY A 33 18.25 0.94 6.35
N TYR A 34 18.60 2.16 6.01
CA TYR A 34 17.88 2.92 4.98
C TYR A 34 18.17 2.38 3.58
N GLY A 35 17.26 2.73 2.66
CA GLY A 35 17.35 2.28 1.26
C GLY A 35 18.70 2.64 0.62
N LYS A 36 19.20 3.85 0.91
CA LYS A 36 20.47 4.34 0.34
C LYS A 36 21.70 3.63 0.91
N GLU A 37 21.74 3.42 2.24
CA GLU A 37 22.94 2.89 2.91
C GLU A 37 23.01 1.35 2.85
N ALA A 38 21.86 0.66 2.95
CA ALA A 38 21.81 -0.80 2.98
C ALA A 38 21.20 -1.40 1.71
N GLY A 39 20.21 -0.75 1.11
CA GLY A 39 19.50 -1.26 -0.07
C GLY A 39 20.33 -1.13 -1.34
N GLU A 40 20.86 0.04 -1.64
CA GLU A 40 21.62 0.29 -2.87
C GLU A 40 22.87 -0.60 -2.99
N PRO A 41 23.70 -0.80 -1.94
CA PRO A 41 24.81 -1.74 -2.00
C PRO A 41 24.39 -3.18 -2.27
N LEU A 42 23.29 -3.65 -1.66
CA LEU A 42 22.73 -4.98 -1.94
C LEU A 42 22.29 -5.11 -3.39
N VAL A 43 21.59 -4.11 -3.91
CA VAL A 43 21.10 -4.08 -5.30
C VAL A 43 22.24 -4.13 -6.30
N ALA A 44 23.33 -3.40 -6.03
CA ALA A 44 24.50 -3.33 -6.90
C ALA A 44 25.47 -4.53 -6.76
N HIS A 45 25.36 -5.32 -5.68
CA HIS A 45 26.33 -6.37 -5.37
C HIS A 45 26.37 -7.45 -6.47
N PRO A 46 27.55 -7.83 -6.98
CA PRO A 46 27.67 -8.78 -8.10
C PRO A 46 27.13 -10.19 -7.78
N ASP A 47 27.23 -10.64 -6.53
CA ASP A 47 26.76 -11.95 -6.11
C ASP A 47 25.25 -12.03 -5.89
N VAL A 48 24.54 -10.89 -5.87
CA VAL A 48 23.08 -10.86 -5.85
C VAL A 48 22.56 -11.11 -7.25
N ARG A 49 21.98 -12.28 -7.49
CA ARG A 49 21.53 -12.73 -8.81
C ARG A 49 20.07 -12.37 -9.12
N ALA A 50 19.26 -12.22 -8.08
CA ALA A 50 17.84 -11.91 -8.21
C ALA A 50 17.40 -10.93 -7.13
N ILE A 51 16.48 -10.04 -7.48
CA ILE A 51 15.92 -9.04 -6.58
C ILE A 51 14.41 -9.17 -6.60
N SER A 52 13.82 -9.42 -5.43
CA SER A 52 12.38 -9.27 -5.22
C SER A 52 12.16 -7.98 -4.44
N PHE A 53 11.32 -7.09 -4.95
CA PHE A 53 11.07 -5.78 -4.34
C PHE A 53 9.59 -5.46 -4.33
N THR A 54 9.10 -5.04 -3.16
CA THR A 54 7.77 -4.46 -2.99
C THR A 54 7.91 -3.02 -2.52
N GLY A 55 7.25 -2.08 -3.21
CA GLY A 55 7.30 -0.67 -2.83
C GLY A 55 6.86 0.29 -3.94
N SER A 56 7.34 1.53 -3.90
CA SER A 56 6.94 2.53 -4.88
C SER A 56 7.53 2.27 -6.26
N THR A 57 6.79 2.60 -7.31
CA THR A 57 7.25 2.54 -8.71
C THR A 57 8.54 3.34 -8.93
N ALA A 58 8.67 4.50 -8.25
CA ALA A 58 9.88 5.32 -8.36
C ALA A 58 11.11 4.58 -7.80
N THR A 59 10.99 3.88 -6.68
CA THR A 59 12.07 3.07 -6.10
C THR A 59 12.35 1.84 -6.96
N GLY A 60 11.31 1.14 -7.45
CA GLY A 60 11.49 0.01 -8.37
C GLY A 60 12.27 0.39 -9.63
N ASN A 61 11.93 1.52 -10.26
CA ASN A 61 12.66 2.05 -11.40
C ASN A 61 14.13 2.35 -11.09
N ARG A 62 14.43 2.90 -9.90
CA ARG A 62 15.81 3.13 -9.45
C ARG A 62 16.56 1.82 -9.30
N ILE A 63 15.95 0.82 -8.66
CA ILE A 63 16.55 -0.52 -8.48
C ILE A 63 16.89 -1.13 -9.84
N VAL A 64 15.96 -1.18 -10.77
CA VAL A 64 16.19 -1.77 -12.11
C VAL A 64 17.34 -1.06 -12.85
N LYS A 65 17.39 0.28 -12.75
CA LYS A 65 18.46 1.07 -13.40
C LYS A 65 19.85 0.85 -12.79
N SER A 66 19.94 0.59 -11.49
CA SER A 66 21.22 0.47 -10.77
C SER A 66 21.72 -0.95 -10.60
N ALA A 67 20.87 -1.95 -10.73
CA ALA A 67 21.20 -3.34 -10.42
C ALA A 67 22.04 -4.05 -11.49
N GLY A 68 22.04 -3.56 -12.73
CA GLY A 68 22.63 -4.28 -13.86
C GLY A 68 21.79 -5.48 -14.30
N LEU A 69 22.39 -6.45 -14.96
CA LEU A 69 21.72 -7.63 -15.47
C LEU A 69 21.43 -8.63 -14.34
N LYS A 70 20.19 -8.60 -13.83
CA LYS A 70 19.69 -9.48 -12.77
C LYS A 70 18.27 -9.96 -13.07
N LYS A 71 17.80 -10.94 -12.32
CA LYS A 71 16.37 -11.32 -12.32
C LYS A 71 15.60 -10.40 -11.37
N PHE A 72 14.39 -9.99 -11.78
CA PHE A 72 13.54 -9.12 -10.98
C PHE A 72 12.15 -9.72 -10.77
N SER A 73 11.63 -9.57 -9.55
CA SER A 73 10.22 -9.68 -9.21
C SER A 73 9.80 -8.37 -8.56
N MET A 74 8.95 -7.60 -9.24
CA MET A 74 8.60 -6.23 -8.84
C MET A 74 7.12 -6.13 -8.53
N GLU A 75 6.80 -5.90 -7.25
CA GLU A 75 5.48 -5.60 -6.75
C GLU A 75 5.40 -4.11 -6.45
N LEU A 76 4.77 -3.36 -7.32
CA LEU A 76 4.80 -1.89 -7.32
C LEU A 76 3.41 -1.31 -7.04
N GLY A 77 3.33 0.02 -6.96
CA GLY A 77 2.09 0.72 -6.76
C GLY A 77 1.16 0.67 -7.97
N GLY A 78 -0.11 0.95 -7.72
CA GLY A 78 -1.13 0.97 -8.77
C GLY A 78 -2.23 1.99 -8.46
N LYS A 79 -3.13 2.13 -9.45
CA LYS A 79 -4.39 2.87 -9.37
C LYS A 79 -5.49 2.00 -9.97
N SER A 80 -5.78 0.89 -9.29
CA SER A 80 -6.70 -0.14 -9.78
C SER A 80 -8.11 0.42 -9.98
N PRO A 81 -8.73 0.15 -11.14
CA PRO A 81 -10.14 0.49 -11.36
C PRO A 81 -11.05 -0.49 -10.61
N PHE A 82 -12.13 0.04 -10.05
CA PHE A 82 -13.25 -0.73 -9.52
C PHE A 82 -14.50 -0.29 -10.30
N VAL A 83 -14.99 -1.16 -11.19
CA VAL A 83 -16.02 -0.81 -12.17
C VAL A 83 -17.37 -1.38 -11.72
N ILE A 84 -18.40 -0.54 -11.73
CA ILE A 84 -19.75 -0.88 -11.26
C ILE A 84 -20.76 -0.52 -12.35
N PHE A 85 -21.50 -1.51 -12.82
CA PHE A 85 -22.62 -1.37 -13.75
C PHE A 85 -23.96 -1.38 -13.00
N ASP A 86 -25.03 -1.01 -13.66
CA ASP A 86 -26.37 -0.86 -13.06
C ASP A 86 -27.06 -2.18 -12.73
N ASP A 87 -26.57 -3.29 -13.26
CA ASP A 87 -27.04 -4.65 -12.93
C ASP A 87 -26.31 -5.25 -11.71
N ALA A 88 -25.36 -4.52 -11.10
CA ALA A 88 -24.65 -4.97 -9.90
C ALA A 88 -25.58 -4.94 -8.65
N ASP A 89 -25.31 -5.87 -7.71
CA ASP A 89 -25.85 -5.76 -6.35
C ASP A 89 -25.22 -4.54 -5.67
N LEU A 90 -26.00 -3.44 -5.60
CA LEU A 90 -25.49 -2.15 -5.16
C LEU A 90 -24.96 -2.16 -3.72
N ASP A 91 -25.60 -2.91 -2.81
CA ASP A 91 -25.17 -2.97 -1.41
C ASP A 91 -23.84 -3.69 -1.26
N ARG A 92 -23.67 -4.82 -1.95
CA ARG A 92 -22.39 -5.54 -1.99
C ARG A 92 -21.30 -4.73 -2.69
N ALA A 93 -21.63 -4.03 -3.76
CA ALA A 93 -20.69 -3.16 -4.47
C ALA A 93 -20.19 -2.01 -3.58
N LEU A 94 -21.08 -1.41 -2.78
CA LEU A 94 -20.75 -0.37 -1.81
C LEU A 94 -19.82 -0.90 -0.71
N ASP A 95 -20.13 -2.05 -0.11
CA ASP A 95 -19.29 -2.65 0.93
C ASP A 95 -17.91 -3.04 0.39
N ALA A 96 -17.87 -3.62 -0.80
CA ALA A 96 -16.62 -3.97 -1.48
C ALA A 96 -15.80 -2.71 -1.80
N ALA A 97 -16.41 -1.63 -2.29
CA ALA A 97 -15.73 -0.38 -2.61
C ALA A 97 -15.13 0.27 -1.34
N VAL A 98 -15.90 0.33 -0.24
CA VAL A 98 -15.40 0.83 1.05
C VAL A 98 -14.22 -0.01 1.54
N PHE A 99 -14.34 -1.33 1.53
CA PHE A 99 -13.25 -2.22 1.91
C PHE A 99 -12.02 -2.06 1.03
N MET A 100 -12.21 -2.02 -0.30
CA MET A 100 -11.11 -1.95 -1.26
C MET A 100 -10.28 -0.68 -1.16
N ILE A 101 -10.89 0.46 -0.79
CA ILE A 101 -10.18 1.74 -0.71
C ILE A 101 -9.74 2.13 0.70
N PHE A 102 -10.51 1.82 1.75
CA PHE A 102 -10.17 2.28 3.10
C PHE A 102 -9.42 1.25 3.95
N SER A 103 -9.49 -0.05 3.64
CA SER A 103 -8.72 -1.05 4.38
C SER A 103 -7.22 -0.79 4.24
N ASN A 104 -6.51 -0.94 5.35
CA ASN A 104 -5.08 -0.65 5.45
C ASN A 104 -4.74 0.77 4.95
N ASN A 105 -5.52 1.76 5.37
CA ASN A 105 -5.37 3.18 5.00
C ASN A 105 -5.40 3.46 3.48
N GLY A 106 -5.94 2.55 2.67
CA GLY A 106 -5.90 2.65 1.21
C GLY A 106 -4.52 2.40 0.58
N GLU A 107 -3.58 1.88 1.34
CA GLU A 107 -2.16 1.73 0.94
C GLU A 107 -1.86 0.40 0.25
N ARG A 108 -2.88 -0.45 0.02
CA ARG A 108 -2.67 -1.70 -0.70
C ARG A 108 -2.39 -1.45 -2.19
N CYS A 109 -1.46 -2.20 -2.78
CA CYS A 109 -1.18 -2.14 -4.22
C CYS A 109 -2.42 -2.45 -5.08
N THR A 110 -3.36 -3.24 -4.56
CA THR A 110 -4.63 -3.62 -5.18
C THR A 110 -5.81 -2.73 -4.78
N ALA A 111 -5.59 -1.63 -4.04
CA ALA A 111 -6.67 -0.73 -3.63
C ALA A 111 -7.47 -0.21 -4.83
N GLY A 112 -8.80 -0.33 -4.77
CA GLY A 112 -9.74 0.16 -5.80
C GLY A 112 -9.85 1.68 -5.79
N SER A 113 -8.73 2.37 -6.05
CA SER A 113 -8.60 3.81 -5.87
C SER A 113 -9.27 4.65 -6.96
N ARG A 114 -9.78 4.00 -8.03
CA ARG A 114 -10.60 4.62 -9.06
C ARG A 114 -11.91 3.86 -9.17
N ILE A 115 -12.96 4.37 -8.53
CA ILE A 115 -14.29 3.79 -8.60
C ILE A 115 -15.00 4.39 -9.81
N LEU A 116 -15.26 3.55 -10.82
CA LEU A 116 -15.92 3.91 -12.07
C LEU A 116 -17.35 3.37 -12.05
N VAL A 117 -18.32 4.27 -11.96
CA VAL A 117 -19.73 3.92 -11.80
C VAL A 117 -20.50 4.31 -13.05
N GLN A 118 -21.35 3.43 -13.55
CA GLN A 118 -22.22 3.71 -14.68
C GLN A 118 -23.10 4.93 -14.36
N GLN A 119 -23.29 5.79 -15.37
CA GLN A 119 -23.94 7.10 -15.19
C GLN A 119 -25.35 6.99 -14.60
N SER A 120 -26.12 5.97 -14.95
CA SER A 120 -27.50 5.78 -14.48
C SER A 120 -27.63 5.62 -12.97
N ILE A 121 -26.59 5.08 -12.30
CA ILE A 121 -26.57 4.83 -10.85
C ILE A 121 -25.55 5.70 -10.09
N TYR A 122 -24.82 6.58 -10.78
CA TYR A 122 -23.71 7.33 -10.20
C TYR A 122 -24.11 8.18 -8.99
N ALA A 123 -25.18 8.96 -9.10
CA ALA A 123 -25.59 9.89 -8.03
C ALA A 123 -26.00 9.15 -6.75
N ASP A 124 -26.78 8.07 -6.88
CA ASP A 124 -27.21 7.25 -5.75
C ASP A 124 -26.01 6.53 -5.11
N PHE A 125 -25.16 5.93 -5.94
CA PHE A 125 -23.93 5.28 -5.46
C PHE A 125 -23.02 6.24 -4.70
N ALA A 126 -22.73 7.42 -5.28
CA ALA A 126 -21.82 8.40 -4.68
C ALA A 126 -22.34 8.90 -3.32
N ALA A 127 -23.62 9.18 -3.20
CA ALA A 127 -24.26 9.58 -1.95
C ALA A 127 -24.16 8.47 -0.88
N LYS A 128 -24.52 7.24 -1.22
CA LYS A 128 -24.46 6.09 -0.30
C LYS A 128 -23.00 5.73 0.09
N PHE A 129 -22.08 5.84 -0.85
CA PHE A 129 -20.66 5.60 -0.60
C PHE A 129 -20.10 6.62 0.41
N ALA A 130 -20.38 7.91 0.22
CA ALA A 130 -19.97 8.95 1.15
C ALA A 130 -20.55 8.72 2.56
N GLU A 131 -21.82 8.34 2.67
CA GLU A 131 -22.43 8.01 3.96
C GLU A 131 -21.79 6.78 4.65
N ARG A 132 -21.41 5.74 3.88
CA ARG A 132 -20.66 4.61 4.44
C ARG A 132 -19.25 4.99 4.86
N ALA A 133 -18.56 5.82 4.07
CA ALA A 133 -17.22 6.32 4.40
C ALA A 133 -17.19 7.11 5.71
N LYS A 134 -18.20 7.95 5.97
CA LYS A 134 -18.32 8.72 7.23
C LYS A 134 -18.44 7.85 8.49
N ARG A 135 -18.85 6.59 8.35
CA ARG A 135 -19.00 5.65 9.49
C ARG A 135 -17.68 4.95 9.86
N ILE A 136 -16.63 5.15 9.10
CA ILE A 136 -15.32 4.54 9.36
C ILE A 136 -14.71 5.18 10.61
N THR A 137 -14.45 4.38 11.62
CA THR A 137 -13.80 4.83 12.85
C THR A 137 -12.29 4.92 12.63
N VAL A 138 -11.75 6.11 12.79
CA VAL A 138 -10.30 6.36 12.77
C VAL A 138 -9.81 6.56 14.19
N GLY A 139 -8.75 5.86 14.60
CA GLY A 139 -8.31 5.94 16.00
C GLY A 139 -7.08 5.11 16.33
N ASP A 140 -6.92 4.81 17.62
CA ASP A 140 -5.85 3.96 18.14
C ASP A 140 -5.94 2.55 17.54
N PRO A 141 -4.87 2.01 16.94
CA PRO A 141 -4.88 0.67 16.34
C PRO A 141 -5.04 -0.47 17.36
N LEU A 142 -4.89 -0.20 18.65
CA LEU A 142 -5.11 -1.16 19.73
C LEU A 142 -6.58 -1.16 20.26
N ASP A 143 -7.41 -0.22 19.84
CA ASP A 143 -8.84 -0.23 20.12
C ASP A 143 -9.57 -1.08 19.07
N GLU A 144 -10.28 -2.12 19.51
CA GLU A 144 -11.04 -3.03 18.63
C GLU A 144 -12.11 -2.34 17.78
N LYS A 145 -12.53 -1.13 18.15
CA LYS A 145 -13.49 -0.32 17.39
C LYS A 145 -12.86 0.46 16.23
N THR A 146 -11.54 0.55 16.22
CA THR A 146 -10.82 1.27 15.17
C THR A 146 -10.77 0.46 13.88
N ILE A 147 -11.25 1.05 12.78
CA ILE A 147 -11.20 0.45 11.44
C ILE A 147 -9.96 0.93 10.68
N VAL A 148 -9.59 2.20 10.85
CA VAL A 148 -8.44 2.82 10.19
C VAL A 148 -7.52 3.43 11.24
N GLY A 149 -6.27 2.98 11.26
CA GLY A 149 -5.24 3.46 12.17
C GLY A 149 -4.50 4.69 11.64
N PRO A 150 -3.43 5.10 12.34
CA PRO A 150 -2.63 6.26 11.94
C PRO A 150 -1.77 5.97 10.70
N MET A 151 -1.39 7.02 9.99
CA MET A 151 -0.35 6.95 8.96
C MET A 151 1.01 6.60 9.59
N ILE A 152 1.84 5.85 8.85
CA ILE A 152 3.14 5.35 9.34
C ILE A 152 4.12 6.49 9.72
N SER A 153 3.98 7.68 9.13
CA SER A 153 4.85 8.82 9.41
C SER A 153 4.20 10.17 9.08
N GLN A 154 4.71 11.23 9.68
CA GLN A 154 4.30 12.60 9.37
C GLN A 154 4.57 12.98 7.91
N ALA A 155 5.68 12.52 7.35
CA ALA A 155 5.99 12.75 5.94
C ALA A 155 4.97 12.11 5.01
N HIS A 156 4.51 10.88 5.33
CA HIS A 156 3.48 10.22 4.56
C HIS A 156 2.11 10.90 4.72
N LEU A 157 1.76 11.30 5.93
CA LEU A 157 0.55 12.09 6.19
C LEU A 157 0.52 13.39 5.38
N ALA A 158 1.64 14.14 5.38
CA ALA A 158 1.76 15.38 4.60
C ALA A 158 1.58 15.12 3.10
N LYS A 159 2.16 14.03 2.58
CA LYS A 159 1.98 13.62 1.19
C LYS A 159 0.51 13.31 0.87
N VAL A 160 -0.18 12.53 1.70
CA VAL A 160 -1.60 12.21 1.47
C VAL A 160 -2.45 13.49 1.49
N ARG A 161 -2.25 14.37 2.48
CA ARG A 161 -2.94 15.66 2.56
C ARG A 161 -2.73 16.52 1.32
N SER A 162 -1.50 16.57 0.78
CA SER A 162 -1.22 17.36 -0.43
C SER A 162 -2.04 16.91 -1.65
N TYR A 163 -2.33 15.61 -1.78
CA TYR A 163 -3.20 15.09 -2.83
C TYR A 163 -4.68 15.38 -2.57
N ILE A 164 -5.12 15.34 -1.31
CA ILE A 164 -6.48 15.77 -0.95
C ILE A 164 -6.69 17.23 -1.30
N ASP A 165 -5.72 18.10 -0.97
CA ASP A 165 -5.76 19.53 -1.28
C ASP A 165 -5.66 19.83 -2.78
N LEU A 166 -5.04 18.95 -3.55
CA LEU A 166 -4.91 19.08 -5.01
C LEU A 166 -6.23 18.80 -5.72
N GLY A 167 -7.02 17.84 -5.26
CA GLY A 167 -8.27 17.42 -5.89
C GLY A 167 -9.20 18.60 -6.24
N PRO A 168 -9.62 19.43 -5.27
CA PRO A 168 -10.46 20.60 -5.55
C PRO A 168 -9.81 21.63 -6.48
N LYS A 169 -8.49 21.80 -6.43
CA LYS A 169 -7.76 22.70 -7.34
C LYS A 169 -7.80 22.24 -8.80
N GLU A 170 -7.91 20.93 -9.00
CA GLU A 170 -8.06 20.30 -10.31
C GLU A 170 -9.52 20.10 -10.73
N GLY A 171 -10.48 20.64 -9.97
CA GLY A 171 -11.91 20.61 -10.30
C GLY A 171 -12.68 19.43 -9.72
N ALA A 172 -12.10 18.65 -8.83
CA ALA A 172 -12.82 17.59 -8.15
C ALA A 172 -13.72 18.12 -7.03
N THR A 173 -14.82 17.44 -6.79
CA THR A 173 -15.74 17.73 -5.66
C THR A 173 -15.42 16.81 -4.50
N LEU A 174 -15.14 17.39 -3.32
CA LEU A 174 -15.01 16.64 -2.08
C LEU A 174 -16.41 16.31 -1.54
N LEU A 175 -16.71 15.03 -1.38
CA LEU A 175 -18.04 14.57 -0.94
C LEU A 175 -18.13 14.38 0.58
N CYS A 176 -17.05 14.10 1.27
CA CYS A 176 -16.98 13.95 2.73
C CYS A 176 -15.57 14.18 3.28
#